data_13f3071b5f01d05c49b461ae13f705d2
#
_entry.id   13f3071b5f01d05c49b461ae13f705d2
#
_cell.length_a   1.000
_cell.length_b   1.000
_cell.length_c   1.000
_cell.angle_alpha   90.00
_cell.angle_beta   90.00
_cell.angle_gamma   90.00
#
_symmetry.space_group_name_H-M   'P 1'
#
loop_
_entity.id
_entity.type
_entity.pdbx_description
1 polymer ?
#
loop_
_entity_poly.entity_id
_entity_poly.type
_entity_poly.pdbx_seq_one_letter_code
_entity_poly.pdbx_strand_id
1 'polypeptide(L)'
;MMHALRTVTRVAWVLTLLVLAGGLGWWLLHHPVQDVETVRRLGFRLLELARSPAFLACVGLSVSFGAVGALLQSRLHNDMGAISQRPALSPLEVVDANVAIAVREMLTELQDSLRKYISRGEPDMIAFVDVLINGAIQVGASDIHVHPLESGTRIAFRVHGVLEEVMMLPREHHSRLINRIKVLAKVVLFRTDRPQDGHFAFATGEGPADIRVSLLPTNHGESSALRIARSSVRLPQLSALGFPKELLAPYQKVLDLPQGVIFVAGATGSGKTTTLYASLGYIKQTRGDMTRIATIEDPIEFDVSLFSQTQVNNEQGFTFAQGLRSVLRQDPNVIMVGEIRDAETARTAIQAGLSGHLLMTTVHANSAAGVFNRLIEMGVEPFLLASASVASISQRLVRALCPHCRVPAQPEKEELARLEAVGLPTAGPFYGPGGCPRCANSGYLGRTALYEVLTVTPAIRDCINGKVPTSQTHDIAVREGMVSLLAAGLARVNAGTTTLREVFRVVG
;
A
#
# COMPACT_ATOMS: atom_id res chain seq x y z
N MET A 1 24.59 1.55 0.22
CA MET A 1 26.04 1.70 0.03
C MET A 1 26.48 1.65 -1.44
N MET A 2 26.06 0.66 -2.25
CA MET A 2 26.40 0.58 -3.68
C MET A 2 25.88 1.75 -4.55
N HIS A 3 24.70 2.28 -4.25
CA HIS A 3 24.16 3.44 -4.99
C HIS A 3 24.97 4.72 -4.71
N ALA A 4 25.40 4.91 -3.46
CA ALA A 4 26.25 6.05 -3.07
C ALA A 4 27.64 5.97 -3.73
N LEU A 5 28.25 4.79 -3.84
CA LEU A 5 29.54 4.63 -4.52
C LEU A 5 29.47 4.91 -6.03
N ARG A 6 28.39 4.45 -6.70
CA ARG A 6 28.15 4.76 -8.12
C ARG A 6 27.89 6.24 -8.36
N THR A 7 27.26 6.91 -7.42
CA THR A 7 27.00 8.35 -7.51
C THR A 7 28.30 9.13 -7.30
N VAL A 8 29.13 8.75 -6.33
CA VAL A 8 30.44 9.39 -6.09
C VAL A 8 31.40 9.23 -7.28
N THR A 9 31.47 8.03 -7.87
CA THR A 9 32.31 7.83 -9.09
C THR A 9 31.80 8.61 -10.29
N ARG A 10 30.46 8.67 -10.52
CA ARG A 10 29.90 9.48 -11.60
C ARG A 10 30.14 10.98 -11.39
N VAL A 11 29.99 11.47 -10.17
CA VAL A 11 30.26 12.89 -9.83
C VAL A 11 31.73 13.21 -10.02
N ALA A 12 32.65 12.34 -9.62
CA ALA A 12 34.08 12.53 -9.84
C ALA A 12 34.43 12.58 -11.32
N TRP A 13 33.87 11.71 -12.16
CA TRP A 13 34.06 11.74 -13.62
C TRP A 13 33.48 12.99 -14.28
N VAL A 14 32.30 13.41 -13.85
CA VAL A 14 31.66 14.65 -14.38
C VAL A 14 32.46 15.88 -13.97
N LEU A 15 32.97 15.97 -12.77
CA LEU A 15 33.82 17.07 -12.31
C LEU A 15 35.16 17.12 -13.08
N THR A 16 35.77 15.98 -13.34
CA THR A 16 37.00 15.89 -14.13
C THR A 16 36.77 16.35 -15.59
N LEU A 17 35.65 15.93 -16.19
CA LEU A 17 35.26 16.38 -17.55
C LEU A 17 34.89 17.86 -17.57
N LEU A 18 34.25 18.41 -16.56
CA LEU A 18 33.91 19.83 -16.46
C LEU A 18 35.16 20.72 -16.30
N VAL A 19 36.12 20.27 -15.50
CA VAL A 19 37.40 20.98 -15.34
C VAL A 19 38.20 21.00 -16.65
N LEU A 20 38.23 19.87 -17.36
CA LEU A 20 38.89 19.77 -18.67
C LEU A 20 38.18 20.61 -19.75
N ALA A 21 36.84 20.54 -19.81
CA ALA A 21 36.03 21.33 -20.75
C ALA A 21 36.05 22.83 -20.41
N GLY A 22 36.01 23.20 -19.13
CA GLY A 22 36.11 24.59 -18.68
C GLY A 22 37.46 25.19 -18.93
N GLY A 23 38.55 24.43 -18.72
CA GLY A 23 39.90 24.86 -19.04
C GLY A 23 40.11 25.05 -20.55
N LEU A 24 39.60 24.15 -21.37
CA LEU A 24 39.64 24.28 -22.84
C LEU A 24 38.77 25.42 -23.34
N GLY A 25 37.56 25.59 -22.77
CA GLY A 25 36.65 26.69 -23.14
C GLY A 25 37.20 28.07 -22.77
N TRP A 26 37.80 28.20 -21.57
CA TRP A 26 38.45 29.45 -21.12
C TRP A 26 39.66 29.80 -22.03
N TRP A 27 40.45 28.76 -22.39
CA TRP A 27 41.60 28.97 -23.25
C TRP A 27 41.20 29.37 -24.68
N LEU A 28 40.20 28.73 -25.29
CA LEU A 28 39.63 29.05 -26.59
C LEU A 28 39.01 30.47 -26.65
N LEU A 29 38.40 30.93 -25.57
CA LEU A 29 37.86 32.29 -25.48
C LEU A 29 38.92 33.37 -25.47
N HIS A 30 40.12 33.07 -24.92
CA HIS A 30 41.21 34.03 -24.79
C HIS A 30 42.28 33.92 -25.92
N HIS A 31 42.22 32.83 -26.71
CA HIS A 31 43.17 32.56 -27.79
C HIS A 31 42.41 32.03 -29.02
N PRO A 32 41.78 32.93 -29.81
CA PRO A 32 41.07 32.51 -31.00
C PRO A 32 42.07 31.85 -31.97
N VAL A 33 41.71 30.66 -32.48
CA VAL A 33 42.53 29.86 -33.40
C VAL A 33 42.55 30.53 -34.76
N GLN A 34 43.68 31.13 -35.12
CA GLN A 34 43.82 31.81 -36.42
C GLN A 34 44.73 31.06 -37.42
N ASP A 35 45.48 30.04 -36.99
CA ASP A 35 46.32 29.24 -37.84
C ASP A 35 46.62 27.81 -37.36
N VAL A 36 47.24 26.99 -38.21
CA VAL A 36 47.61 25.59 -38.00
C VAL A 36 48.67 25.43 -36.88
N GLU A 37 49.53 26.44 -36.68
CA GLU A 37 50.58 26.45 -35.65
C GLU A 37 50.00 26.51 -34.26
N THR A 38 48.91 27.22 -34.07
CA THR A 38 48.16 27.33 -32.83
C THR A 38 47.54 25.98 -32.44
N VAL A 39 47.00 25.23 -33.38
CA VAL A 39 46.45 23.88 -33.15
C VAL A 39 47.56 22.89 -32.75
N ARG A 40 48.72 22.98 -33.36
CA ARG A 40 49.89 22.14 -33.05
C ARG A 40 50.43 22.42 -31.64
N ARG A 41 50.49 23.68 -31.21
CA ARG A 41 50.88 24.06 -29.84
C ARG A 41 49.85 23.61 -28.79
N LEU A 42 48.57 23.59 -29.11
CA LEU A 42 47.51 23.06 -28.26
C LEU A 42 47.66 21.57 -28.05
N GLY A 43 47.93 20.81 -29.11
CA GLY A 43 48.21 19.37 -29.04
C GLY A 43 49.39 19.03 -28.15
N PHE A 44 50.48 19.84 -28.28
CA PHE A 44 51.68 19.63 -27.43
C PHE A 44 51.44 19.91 -25.96
N ARG A 45 50.68 20.96 -25.60
CA ARG A 45 50.30 21.26 -24.22
C ARG A 45 49.34 20.24 -23.59
N LEU A 46 48.42 19.68 -24.38
CA LEU A 46 47.56 18.58 -23.94
C LEU A 46 48.37 17.30 -23.65
N LEU A 47 49.42 17.05 -24.45
CA LEU A 47 50.33 15.93 -24.20
C LEU A 47 51.22 16.15 -22.97
N GLU A 48 51.64 17.38 -22.69
CA GLU A 48 52.36 17.72 -21.45
C GLU A 48 51.47 17.60 -20.21
N LEU A 49 50.21 18.05 -20.26
CA LEU A 49 49.23 17.88 -19.20
C LEU A 49 48.94 16.40 -18.91
N ALA A 50 48.85 15.57 -19.96
CA ALA A 50 48.65 14.12 -19.80
C ALA A 50 49.87 13.40 -19.19
N ARG A 51 51.06 14.01 -19.25
CA ARG A 51 52.32 13.50 -18.66
C ARG A 51 52.61 14.11 -17.28
N SER A 52 51.78 15.03 -16.79
CA SER A 52 51.99 15.63 -15.47
C SER A 52 51.79 14.62 -14.34
N PRO A 53 52.61 14.65 -13.28
CA PRO A 53 52.46 13.75 -12.15
C PRO A 53 51.10 13.84 -11.47
N ALA A 54 50.47 15.02 -11.50
CA ALA A 54 49.14 15.24 -10.94
C ALA A 54 48.03 14.53 -11.73
N PHE A 55 48.10 14.55 -13.06
CA PHE A 55 47.16 13.88 -13.97
C PHE A 55 47.30 12.35 -13.85
N LEU A 56 48.53 11.83 -13.81
CA LEU A 56 48.81 10.42 -13.65
C LEU A 56 48.36 9.92 -12.24
N ALA A 57 48.51 10.73 -11.21
CA ALA A 57 48.00 10.42 -9.87
C ALA A 57 46.47 10.37 -9.83
N CYS A 58 45.77 11.29 -10.50
CA CYS A 58 44.29 11.24 -10.60
C CYS A 58 43.79 10.03 -11.37
N VAL A 59 44.43 9.66 -12.47
CA VAL A 59 44.10 8.46 -13.25
C VAL A 59 44.41 7.20 -12.46
N GLY A 60 45.56 7.15 -11.76
CA GLY A 60 45.93 6.03 -10.90
C GLY A 60 44.96 5.81 -9.73
N LEU A 61 44.52 6.90 -9.11
CA LEU A 61 43.47 6.83 -8.06
C LEU A 61 42.12 6.31 -8.61
N SER A 62 41.71 6.77 -9.79
CA SER A 62 40.48 6.33 -10.43
C SER A 62 40.50 4.85 -10.80
N VAL A 63 41.62 4.34 -11.28
CA VAL A 63 41.82 2.91 -11.60
C VAL A 63 41.86 2.06 -10.33
N SER A 64 42.50 2.55 -9.26
CA SER A 64 42.55 1.86 -7.96
C SER A 64 41.18 1.74 -7.32
N PHE A 65 40.35 2.80 -7.36
CA PHE A 65 38.96 2.75 -6.89
C PHE A 65 38.08 1.83 -7.74
N GLY A 66 38.31 1.79 -9.06
CA GLY A 66 37.64 0.84 -9.95
C GLY A 66 37.99 -0.63 -9.65
N ALA A 67 39.25 -0.94 -9.38
CA ALA A 67 39.74 -2.29 -9.05
C ALA A 67 39.20 -2.76 -7.68
N VAL A 68 39.21 -1.88 -6.67
CA VAL A 68 38.62 -2.17 -5.34
C VAL A 68 37.10 -2.38 -5.43
N GLY A 69 36.41 -1.58 -6.26
CA GLY A 69 34.98 -1.77 -6.52
C GLY A 69 34.68 -3.11 -7.20
N ALA A 70 35.50 -3.55 -8.16
CA ALA A 70 35.34 -4.81 -8.86
C ALA A 70 35.65 -6.02 -7.95
N LEU A 71 36.67 -5.91 -7.08
CA LEU A 71 37.01 -6.95 -6.07
C LEU A 71 35.91 -7.08 -5.00
N LEU A 72 35.32 -5.99 -4.54
CA LEU A 72 34.19 -6.01 -3.63
C LEU A 72 32.92 -6.61 -4.29
N GLN A 73 32.74 -6.34 -5.56
CA GLN A 73 31.62 -6.87 -6.34
C GLN A 73 31.78 -8.39 -6.61
N SER A 74 33.00 -8.89 -6.85
CA SER A 74 33.26 -10.33 -7.02
C SER A 74 33.14 -11.11 -5.69
N ARG A 75 33.56 -10.54 -4.55
CA ARG A 75 33.34 -11.15 -3.23
C ARG A 75 31.87 -11.20 -2.86
N LEU A 76 31.11 -10.12 -3.08
CA LEU A 76 29.66 -10.11 -2.88
C LEU A 76 28.92 -11.09 -3.82
N HIS A 77 29.42 -11.33 -5.02
CA HIS A 77 28.84 -12.30 -5.96
C HIS A 77 29.10 -13.76 -5.52
N ASN A 78 30.27 -14.06 -4.96
CA ASN A 78 30.60 -15.37 -4.44
C ASN A 78 29.88 -15.69 -3.12
N ASP A 79 29.69 -14.70 -2.24
CA ASP A 79 28.89 -14.87 -1.02
C ASP A 79 27.37 -15.02 -1.32
N MET A 80 26.90 -14.42 -2.42
CA MET A 80 25.52 -14.60 -2.88
C MET A 80 25.29 -15.95 -3.58
N GLY A 81 26.32 -16.57 -4.16
CA GLY A 81 26.22 -17.90 -4.77
C GLY A 81 25.98 -19.02 -3.76
N ALA A 82 26.44 -18.88 -2.52
CA ALA A 82 26.23 -19.86 -1.43
C ALA A 82 24.83 -19.76 -0.79
N ILE A 83 24.09 -18.65 -1.02
CA ILE A 83 22.72 -18.43 -0.53
C ILE A 83 21.67 -18.90 -1.56
N SER A 84 22.08 -19.18 -2.81
CA SER A 84 21.22 -19.48 -3.96
C SER A 84 20.59 -20.89 -3.99
N GLN A 85 20.77 -21.72 -2.95
CA GLN A 85 20.13 -23.06 -2.88
C GLN A 85 18.92 -23.12 -1.92
N ARG A 86 18.48 -22.00 -1.35
CA ARG A 86 17.18 -21.93 -0.69
C ARG A 86 16.14 -21.39 -1.68
N PRO A 87 14.89 -21.94 -1.71
CA PRO A 87 13.84 -21.39 -2.57
C PRO A 87 13.73 -19.91 -2.25
N ALA A 88 13.85 -19.08 -3.29
CA ALA A 88 13.82 -17.63 -3.16
C ALA A 88 12.45 -17.22 -2.58
N LEU A 89 12.45 -16.73 -1.34
CA LEU A 89 11.31 -16.04 -0.75
C LEU A 89 11.01 -14.81 -1.60
N SER A 90 9.73 -14.54 -1.85
CA SER A 90 9.34 -13.33 -2.56
C SER A 90 9.86 -12.09 -1.79
N PRO A 91 10.17 -10.97 -2.47
CA PRO A 91 10.66 -9.76 -1.79
C PRO A 91 9.74 -9.24 -0.67
N LEU A 92 8.44 -9.56 -0.72
CA LEU A 92 7.44 -9.25 0.31
C LEU A 92 7.61 -10.11 1.58
N GLU A 93 8.00 -11.38 1.46
CA GLU A 93 8.17 -12.27 2.61
C GLU A 93 9.39 -11.91 3.47
N VAL A 94 10.44 -11.35 2.87
CA VAL A 94 11.65 -10.91 3.58
C VAL A 94 11.44 -9.58 4.31
N VAL A 95 10.65 -8.67 3.76
CA VAL A 95 10.37 -7.37 4.37
C VAL A 95 9.49 -7.54 5.62
N ASP A 96 8.47 -8.41 5.59
CA ASP A 96 7.53 -8.57 6.71
C ASP A 96 8.17 -9.19 7.96
N ALA A 97 9.13 -10.10 7.82
CA ALA A 97 9.74 -10.78 8.95
C ALA A 97 10.69 -9.86 9.76
N ASN A 98 11.49 -9.07 9.10
CA ASN A 98 12.38 -8.10 9.76
C ASN A 98 11.57 -6.93 10.35
N VAL A 99 10.48 -6.53 9.72
CA VAL A 99 9.58 -5.48 10.18
C VAL A 99 8.88 -5.88 11.49
N ALA A 100 8.43 -7.13 11.64
CA ALA A 100 7.73 -7.54 12.87
C ALA A 100 8.65 -7.64 14.11
N ILE A 101 9.94 -7.99 13.92
CA ILE A 101 10.92 -7.94 15.00
C ILE A 101 11.17 -6.50 15.40
N ALA A 102 11.43 -5.64 14.41
CA ALA A 102 11.67 -4.21 14.63
C ALA A 102 10.47 -3.54 15.34
N VAL A 103 9.24 -3.87 14.94
CA VAL A 103 8.02 -3.35 15.57
C VAL A 103 7.95 -3.74 17.05
N ARG A 104 8.34 -4.96 17.44
CA ARG A 104 8.32 -5.36 18.85
C ARG A 104 9.40 -4.73 19.69
N GLU A 105 10.59 -4.63 19.16
CA GLU A 105 11.69 -3.90 19.82
C GLU A 105 11.26 -2.44 20.03
N MET A 106 10.71 -1.81 19.00
CA MET A 106 10.18 -0.45 19.08
C MET A 106 9.02 -0.30 20.08
N LEU A 107 8.11 -1.29 20.18
CA LEU A 107 7.03 -1.26 21.17
C LEU A 107 7.57 -1.38 22.59
N THR A 108 8.59 -2.21 22.82
CA THR A 108 9.23 -2.34 24.14
C THR A 108 9.95 -1.06 24.55
N GLU A 109 10.72 -0.46 23.63
CA GLU A 109 11.38 0.83 23.86
C GLU A 109 10.36 1.95 24.11
N LEU A 110 9.24 1.94 23.39
CA LEU A 110 8.14 2.87 23.57
C LEU A 110 7.50 2.71 24.96
N GLN A 111 7.23 1.48 25.41
CA GLN A 111 6.68 1.19 26.73
C GLN A 111 7.58 1.78 27.83
N ASP A 112 8.89 1.54 27.73
CA ASP A 112 9.87 2.04 28.69
C ASP A 112 9.96 3.57 28.66
N SER A 113 9.83 4.18 27.49
CA SER A 113 9.79 5.61 27.33
C SER A 113 8.52 6.22 27.94
N LEU A 114 7.35 5.64 27.68
CA LEU A 114 6.07 6.10 28.22
C LEU A 114 6.02 5.99 29.76
N ARG A 115 6.58 4.93 30.33
CA ARG A 115 6.65 4.75 31.81
C ARG A 115 7.42 5.89 32.49
N LYS A 116 8.43 6.46 31.86
CA LYS A 116 9.22 7.57 32.41
C LYS A 116 8.38 8.84 32.63
N TYR A 117 7.35 9.08 31.80
CA TYR A 117 6.46 10.24 31.94
C TYR A 117 5.38 10.08 33.01
N ILE A 118 5.13 8.85 33.47
CA ILE A 118 4.13 8.53 34.50
C ILE A 118 4.79 8.43 35.89
N SER A 119 6.03 7.92 35.96
CA SER A 119 6.72 7.62 37.23
C SER A 119 7.38 8.84 37.89
N ARG A 120 7.37 10.02 37.29
CA ARG A 120 7.96 11.28 37.82
C ARG A 120 6.85 12.16 38.39
N GLY A 121 6.60 12.07 39.71
CA GLY A 121 5.79 13.03 40.50
C GLY A 121 4.48 13.50 39.85
N GLU A 122 4.46 14.59 39.11
CA GLU A 122 3.37 14.99 38.25
C GLU A 122 3.60 14.46 36.83
N PRO A 123 2.63 13.66 36.27
CA PRO A 123 2.75 13.10 34.92
C PRO A 123 2.69 14.20 33.85
N ASP A 124 3.68 14.24 32.97
CA ASP A 124 3.65 15.11 31.78
C ASP A 124 2.83 14.45 30.68
N MET A 125 1.50 14.68 30.70
CA MET A 125 0.58 14.13 29.70
C MET A 125 0.76 14.76 28.31
N ILE A 126 1.38 15.93 28.20
CA ILE A 126 1.68 16.54 26.89
C ILE A 126 2.75 15.69 26.20
N ALA A 127 3.89 15.54 26.86
CA ALA A 127 4.99 14.74 26.33
C ALA A 127 4.60 13.27 26.19
N PHE A 128 3.78 12.72 27.11
CA PHE A 128 3.28 11.35 27.02
C PHE A 128 2.49 11.12 25.73
N VAL A 129 1.52 11.99 25.39
CA VAL A 129 0.70 11.85 24.16
C VAL A 129 1.56 12.06 22.92
N ASP A 130 2.49 12.99 22.94
CA ASP A 130 3.37 13.24 21.81
C ASP A 130 4.29 12.03 21.54
N VAL A 131 4.85 11.40 22.59
CA VAL A 131 5.64 10.16 22.48
C VAL A 131 4.78 8.97 22.04
N LEU A 132 3.54 8.87 22.55
CA LEU A 132 2.59 7.81 22.17
C LEU A 132 2.25 7.89 20.68
N ILE A 133 1.94 9.07 20.17
CA ILE A 133 1.61 9.28 18.74
C ILE A 133 2.83 9.03 17.86
N ASN A 134 4.00 9.57 18.22
CA ASN A 134 5.23 9.31 17.47
C ASN A 134 5.57 7.81 17.42
N GLY A 135 5.48 7.12 18.56
CA GLY A 135 5.71 5.68 18.63
C GLY A 135 4.73 4.90 17.74
N ALA A 136 3.45 5.25 17.75
CA ALA A 136 2.46 4.63 16.88
C ALA A 136 2.78 4.83 15.39
N ILE A 137 3.22 6.03 15.01
CA ILE A 137 3.65 6.34 13.64
C ILE A 137 4.89 5.53 13.26
N GLN A 138 5.89 5.43 14.13
CA GLN A 138 7.12 4.69 13.89
C GLN A 138 6.89 3.19 13.72
N VAL A 139 6.05 2.58 14.57
CA VAL A 139 5.71 1.15 14.45
C VAL A 139 4.74 0.85 13.31
N GLY A 140 4.25 1.86 12.61
CA GLY A 140 3.34 1.66 11.50
C GLY A 140 1.90 1.35 11.89
N ALA A 141 1.48 1.79 13.07
CA ALA A 141 0.09 1.63 13.50
C ALA A 141 -0.86 2.42 12.60
N SER A 142 -2.02 1.84 12.34
CA SER A 142 -3.14 2.52 11.68
C SER A 142 -4.04 3.26 12.66
N ASP A 143 -4.18 2.72 13.88
CA ASP A 143 -5.05 3.29 14.91
C ASP A 143 -4.41 3.17 16.30
N ILE A 144 -4.67 4.15 17.17
CA ILE A 144 -4.41 4.12 18.61
C ILE A 144 -5.76 4.01 19.30
N HIS A 145 -5.93 3.02 20.17
CA HIS A 145 -7.12 2.83 20.96
C HIS A 145 -6.82 3.14 22.44
N VAL A 146 -7.61 4.02 23.03
CA VAL A 146 -7.59 4.35 24.46
C VAL A 146 -8.91 3.92 25.04
N HIS A 147 -8.92 2.84 25.83
CA HIS A 147 -10.13 2.23 26.34
C HIS A 147 -10.12 2.20 27.87
N PRO A 148 -11.01 2.95 28.54
CA PRO A 148 -11.12 2.92 30.00
C PRO A 148 -11.76 1.62 30.48
N LEU A 149 -11.15 1.03 31.49
CA LEU A 149 -11.61 -0.16 32.22
C LEU A 149 -11.75 0.20 33.70
N GLU A 150 -12.36 -0.68 34.47
CA GLU A 150 -12.43 -0.55 35.92
C GLU A 150 -11.04 -0.50 36.57
N SER A 151 -10.10 -1.34 36.05
CA SER A 151 -8.73 -1.48 36.57
C SER A 151 -7.76 -0.38 36.07
N GLY A 152 -8.14 0.44 35.08
CA GLY A 152 -7.24 1.43 34.47
C GLY A 152 -7.64 1.77 33.04
N THR A 153 -6.71 2.33 32.27
CA THR A 153 -6.92 2.67 30.86
C THR A 153 -6.01 1.82 29.98
N ARG A 154 -6.60 0.96 29.17
CA ARG A 154 -5.86 0.19 28.18
C ARG A 154 -5.51 1.07 26.98
N ILE A 155 -4.23 1.12 26.63
CA ILE A 155 -3.73 1.72 25.41
C ILE A 155 -3.27 0.60 24.49
N ALA A 156 -3.81 0.55 23.27
CA ALA A 156 -3.47 -0.46 22.27
C ALA A 156 -3.29 0.18 20.89
N PHE A 157 -2.39 -0.37 20.09
CA PHE A 157 -2.17 0.01 18.71
C PHE A 157 -2.76 -1.04 17.78
N ARG A 158 -3.28 -0.60 16.66
CA ARG A 158 -3.62 -1.51 15.56
C ARG A 158 -2.46 -1.53 14.56
N VAL A 159 -1.67 -2.58 14.61
CA VAL A 159 -0.51 -2.79 13.73
C VAL A 159 -0.81 -3.95 12.79
N HIS A 160 -0.71 -3.72 11.48
CA HIS A 160 -1.06 -4.72 10.46
C HIS A 160 -2.45 -5.36 10.64
N GLY A 161 -3.42 -4.58 11.17
CA GLY A 161 -4.78 -5.03 11.41
C GLY A 161 -5.01 -5.79 12.71
N VAL A 162 -3.96 -6.08 13.48
CA VAL A 162 -4.03 -6.74 14.81
C VAL A 162 -3.92 -5.68 15.90
N LEU A 163 -4.70 -5.84 16.97
CA LEU A 163 -4.59 -5.01 18.17
C LEU A 163 -3.47 -5.55 19.06
N GLU A 164 -2.47 -4.71 19.30
CA GLU A 164 -1.35 -4.98 20.21
C GLU A 164 -1.46 -4.06 21.41
N GLU A 165 -1.48 -4.63 22.62
CA GLU A 165 -1.51 -3.84 23.86
C GLU A 165 -0.17 -3.15 24.07
N VAL A 166 -0.19 -1.81 24.18
CA VAL A 166 0.99 -1.01 24.45
C VAL A 166 1.23 -0.92 25.94
N MET A 167 0.20 -0.52 26.70
CA MET A 167 0.32 -0.45 28.17
C MET A 167 -1.04 -0.31 28.84
N MET A 168 -1.06 -0.59 30.14
CA MET A 168 -2.13 -0.25 31.05
C MET A 168 -1.72 1.01 31.83
N LEU A 169 -2.47 2.10 31.65
CA LEU A 169 -2.27 3.36 32.36
C LEU A 169 -3.13 3.36 33.63
N PRO A 170 -2.63 3.82 34.82
CA PRO A 170 -3.43 3.98 36.03
C PRO A 170 -4.66 4.86 35.80
N ARG A 171 -5.77 4.49 36.43
CA ARG A 171 -7.08 5.16 36.26
C ARG A 171 -7.05 6.67 36.51
N GLU A 172 -6.25 7.09 37.48
CA GLU A 172 -6.08 8.50 37.85
C GLU A 172 -5.57 9.41 36.71
N HIS A 173 -4.90 8.82 35.73
CA HIS A 173 -4.35 9.55 34.58
C HIS A 173 -5.29 9.60 33.38
N HIS A 174 -6.39 8.81 33.40
CA HIS A 174 -7.32 8.69 32.28
C HIS A 174 -7.85 10.06 31.82
N SER A 175 -8.45 10.83 32.73
CA SER A 175 -9.05 12.13 32.37
C SER A 175 -8.04 13.12 31.82
N ARG A 176 -6.81 13.13 32.35
CA ARG A 176 -5.74 13.99 31.83
C ARG A 176 -5.34 13.58 30.39
N LEU A 177 -5.24 12.28 30.12
CA LEU A 177 -4.94 11.74 28.80
C LEU A 177 -6.03 12.14 27.78
N ILE A 178 -7.30 11.90 28.11
CA ILE A 178 -8.44 12.24 27.24
C ILE A 178 -8.50 13.76 27.00
N ASN A 179 -8.32 14.57 28.04
CA ASN A 179 -8.33 16.02 27.90
C ASN A 179 -7.21 16.53 26.95
N ARG A 180 -6.00 15.94 27.04
CA ARG A 180 -4.92 16.27 26.09
C ARG A 180 -5.31 15.90 24.64
N ILE A 181 -5.91 14.73 24.43
CA ILE A 181 -6.41 14.29 23.11
C ILE A 181 -7.49 15.27 22.61
N LYS A 182 -8.44 15.67 23.47
CA LYS A 182 -9.48 16.65 23.14
C LYS A 182 -8.92 18.00 22.71
N VAL A 183 -7.91 18.50 23.43
CA VAL A 183 -7.23 19.75 23.08
C VAL A 183 -6.61 19.66 21.69
N LEU A 184 -5.90 18.58 21.39
CA LEU A 184 -5.30 18.35 20.08
C LEU A 184 -6.36 18.29 18.98
N ALA A 185 -7.44 17.53 19.22
CA ALA A 185 -8.55 17.36 18.30
C ALA A 185 -9.46 18.58 18.14
N LYS A 186 -9.23 19.65 18.93
CA LYS A 186 -10.02 20.90 18.94
C LYS A 186 -11.50 20.67 19.22
N VAL A 187 -11.82 19.69 20.06
CA VAL A 187 -13.21 19.39 20.49
C VAL A 187 -13.49 19.96 21.88
N VAL A 188 -14.74 19.91 22.31
CA VAL A 188 -15.20 20.55 23.56
C VAL A 188 -14.76 19.73 24.77
N LEU A 189 -13.91 20.30 25.63
CA LEU A 189 -13.30 19.61 26.79
C LEU A 189 -14.32 19.12 27.81
N PHE A 190 -15.28 19.97 28.22
CA PHE A 190 -16.23 19.68 29.27
C PHE A 190 -17.43 18.82 28.82
N ARG A 191 -17.54 18.53 27.53
CA ARG A 191 -18.62 17.67 27.02
C ARG A 191 -18.14 16.21 27.08
N THR A 192 -18.73 15.44 27.99
CA THR A 192 -18.39 14.02 28.22
C THR A 192 -19.57 13.08 28.06
N ASP A 193 -20.75 13.64 27.73
CA ASP A 193 -22.06 12.97 27.70
C ASP A 193 -22.48 12.50 26.30
N ARG A 194 -21.74 12.86 25.26
CA ARG A 194 -22.05 12.49 23.88
C ARG A 194 -20.79 12.33 23.03
N PRO A 195 -20.87 11.57 21.91
CA PRO A 195 -19.76 11.42 20.99
C PRO A 195 -19.25 12.74 20.46
N GLN A 196 -17.94 12.82 20.21
CA GLN A 196 -17.27 13.95 19.57
C GLN A 196 -16.23 13.44 18.61
N ASP A 197 -16.19 14.02 17.40
CA ASP A 197 -15.20 13.73 16.39
C ASP A 197 -14.36 14.99 16.13
N GLY A 198 -13.07 14.81 15.90
CA GLY A 198 -12.15 15.89 15.59
C GLY A 198 -10.94 15.40 14.81
N HIS A 199 -10.08 16.31 14.42
CA HIS A 199 -8.84 15.97 13.74
C HIS A 199 -7.76 17.01 14.01
N PHE A 200 -6.50 16.62 13.83
CA PHE A 200 -5.36 17.53 13.91
C PHE A 200 -4.17 17.01 13.11
N ALA A 201 -3.35 17.93 12.63
CA ALA A 201 -2.08 17.58 12.01
C ALA A 201 -1.00 17.41 13.10
N PHE A 202 -0.25 16.32 13.05
CA PHE A 202 0.84 16.01 13.94
C PHE A 202 2.16 16.04 13.17
N ALA A 203 3.12 16.87 13.59
CA ALA A 203 4.41 17.01 12.91
C ALA A 203 5.27 15.75 13.14
N THR A 204 5.78 15.16 12.05
CA THR A 204 6.72 14.05 12.10
C THR A 204 7.98 14.37 11.31
N GLY A 205 9.04 13.57 11.47
CA GLY A 205 10.27 13.72 10.69
C GLY A 205 10.09 13.51 9.17
N GLU A 206 8.98 12.88 8.73
CA GLU A 206 8.65 12.60 7.33
C GLU A 206 7.58 13.55 6.76
N GLY A 207 7.13 14.54 7.53
CA GLY A 207 6.05 15.45 7.19
C GLY A 207 4.86 15.33 8.15
N PRO A 208 3.82 16.18 8.04
CA PRO A 208 2.67 16.13 8.93
C PRO A 208 1.84 14.87 8.70
N ALA A 209 1.45 14.20 9.78
CA ALA A 209 0.43 13.13 9.76
C ALA A 209 -0.92 13.74 10.14
N ASP A 210 -1.99 13.43 9.40
CA ASP A 210 -3.36 13.78 9.79
C ASP A 210 -3.89 12.72 10.76
N ILE A 211 -4.35 13.16 11.94
CA ILE A 211 -4.88 12.27 12.98
C ILE A 211 -6.35 12.60 13.20
N ARG A 212 -7.21 11.62 12.90
CA ARG A 212 -8.65 11.71 13.16
C ARG A 212 -8.95 11.08 14.50
N VAL A 213 -9.73 11.76 15.31
CA VAL A 213 -10.07 11.36 16.67
C VAL A 213 -11.57 11.16 16.79
N SER A 214 -11.98 10.02 17.27
CA SER A 214 -13.36 9.77 17.69
C SER A 214 -13.39 9.47 19.19
N LEU A 215 -14.23 10.18 19.91
CA LEU A 215 -14.44 10.08 21.36
C LEU A 215 -15.85 9.56 21.61
N LEU A 216 -15.97 8.56 22.48
CA LEU A 216 -17.25 7.94 22.81
C LEU A 216 -17.38 7.81 24.33
N PRO A 217 -18.47 8.32 24.96
CA PRO A 217 -18.78 8.05 26.36
C PRO A 217 -18.95 6.55 26.65
N THR A 218 -18.33 6.07 27.72
CA THR A 218 -18.49 4.69 28.21
C THR A 218 -18.69 4.67 29.72
N ASN A 219 -19.04 3.53 30.30
CA ASN A 219 -19.31 3.38 31.72
C ASN A 219 -18.12 3.73 32.63
N HIS A 220 -16.89 3.63 32.13
CA HIS A 220 -15.68 3.87 32.91
C HIS A 220 -14.94 5.17 32.53
N GLY A 221 -15.54 5.98 31.66
CA GLY A 221 -14.95 7.22 31.13
C GLY A 221 -15.10 7.29 29.60
N GLU A 222 -14.49 8.29 28.97
CA GLU A 222 -14.54 8.41 27.50
C GLU A 222 -13.49 7.49 26.86
N SER A 223 -13.89 6.64 25.93
CA SER A 223 -12.96 5.94 25.05
C SER A 223 -12.54 6.85 23.89
N SER A 224 -11.35 6.67 23.37
CA SER A 224 -10.89 7.37 22.19
C SER A 224 -10.24 6.41 21.19
N ALA A 225 -10.55 6.63 19.90
CA ALA A 225 -9.86 6.00 18.78
C ALA A 225 -9.21 7.10 17.93
N LEU A 226 -7.88 7.02 17.76
CA LEU A 226 -7.13 7.95 16.93
C LEU A 226 -6.69 7.19 15.68
N ARG A 227 -7.21 7.55 14.53
CA ARG A 227 -6.79 7.00 13.22
C ARG A 227 -5.67 7.86 12.65
N ILE A 228 -4.57 7.24 12.29
CA ILE A 228 -3.38 7.88 11.74
C ILE A 228 -3.42 7.78 10.21
N ALA A 229 -3.66 8.91 9.52
CA ALA A 229 -3.52 9.03 8.07
C ALA A 229 -2.11 9.57 7.75
N ARG A 230 -1.33 8.81 6.99
CA ARG A 230 0.03 9.21 6.60
C ARG A 230 -0.01 10.11 5.38
N SER A 231 0.64 11.28 5.45
CA SER A 231 0.64 12.27 4.37
C SER A 231 1.50 11.93 3.17
N SER A 232 2.39 10.94 3.24
CA SER A 232 3.23 10.55 2.11
C SER A 232 3.42 9.03 2.08
N VAL A 233 2.63 8.35 1.28
CA VAL A 233 2.84 6.93 1.00
C VAL A 233 3.32 6.80 -0.44
N ARG A 234 4.47 6.16 -0.65
CA ARG A 234 4.80 5.65 -1.99
C ARG A 234 3.69 4.71 -2.40
N LEU A 235 3.06 5.01 -3.53
CA LEU A 235 2.02 4.14 -4.08
C LEU A 235 2.55 2.71 -4.16
N PRO A 236 1.81 1.73 -3.64
CA PRO A 236 2.22 0.34 -3.76
C PRO A 236 2.30 -0.02 -5.25
N GLN A 237 3.36 -0.72 -5.63
CA GLN A 237 3.46 -1.23 -6.99
C GLN A 237 2.43 -2.34 -7.20
N LEU A 238 1.79 -2.37 -8.36
CA LEU A 238 0.79 -3.39 -8.68
C LEU A 238 1.36 -4.82 -8.57
N SER A 239 2.63 -5.01 -8.95
CA SER A 239 3.37 -6.27 -8.80
C SER A 239 3.60 -6.69 -7.35
N ALA A 240 3.57 -5.74 -6.41
CA ALA A 240 3.80 -5.99 -4.98
C ALA A 240 2.51 -6.37 -4.22
N LEU A 241 1.33 -6.28 -4.85
CA LEU A 241 0.06 -6.63 -4.20
C LEU A 241 -0.20 -8.14 -4.07
N GLY A 242 0.72 -8.97 -4.57
CA GLY A 242 0.59 -10.41 -4.51
C GLY A 242 -0.40 -10.99 -5.52
N PHE A 243 -0.65 -10.31 -6.65
CA PHE A 243 -1.36 -10.95 -7.76
C PHE A 243 -0.63 -12.21 -8.23
N PRO A 244 -1.32 -13.34 -8.46
CA PRO A 244 -0.75 -14.44 -9.19
C PRO A 244 -0.18 -13.96 -10.53
N LYS A 245 0.96 -14.52 -10.96
CA LYS A 245 1.61 -14.10 -12.22
C LYS A 245 0.68 -14.23 -13.43
N GLU A 246 -0.16 -15.24 -13.41
CA GLU A 246 -1.12 -15.55 -14.45
C GLU A 246 -2.26 -14.52 -14.53
N LEU A 247 -2.58 -13.84 -13.42
CA LEU A 247 -3.63 -12.82 -13.34
C LEU A 247 -3.09 -11.40 -13.55
N LEU A 248 -1.82 -11.15 -13.25
CA LEU A 248 -1.26 -9.80 -13.31
C LEU A 248 -1.27 -9.23 -14.73
N ALA A 249 -0.78 -9.99 -15.71
CA ALA A 249 -0.73 -9.54 -17.10
C ALA A 249 -2.13 -9.34 -17.73
N PRO A 250 -3.11 -10.24 -17.55
CA PRO A 250 -4.50 -9.96 -17.95
C PRO A 250 -5.09 -8.72 -17.29
N TYR A 251 -4.83 -8.51 -15.99
CA TYR A 251 -5.33 -7.33 -15.30
C TYR A 251 -4.68 -6.04 -15.81
N GLN A 252 -3.39 -6.04 -16.08
CA GLN A 252 -2.70 -4.91 -16.71
C GLN A 252 -3.33 -4.55 -18.07
N LYS A 253 -3.66 -5.53 -18.90
CA LYS A 253 -4.39 -5.29 -20.17
C LYS A 253 -5.74 -4.60 -19.98
N VAL A 254 -6.46 -4.93 -18.90
CA VAL A 254 -7.70 -4.24 -18.55
C VAL A 254 -7.43 -2.78 -18.13
N LEU A 255 -6.35 -2.53 -17.39
CA LEU A 255 -5.95 -1.18 -17.00
C LEU A 255 -5.46 -0.32 -18.18
N ASP A 256 -5.00 -0.95 -19.25
CA ASP A 256 -4.55 -0.28 -20.47
C ASP A 256 -5.70 0.14 -21.39
N LEU A 257 -6.94 -0.28 -21.11
CA LEU A 257 -8.12 0.11 -21.89
C LEU A 257 -8.37 1.62 -21.78
N PRO A 258 -8.73 2.29 -22.89
CA PRO A 258 -8.93 3.73 -22.88
C PRO A 258 -10.17 4.16 -22.09
N GLN A 259 -11.19 3.30 -22.02
CA GLN A 259 -12.48 3.62 -21.39
C GLN A 259 -13.14 2.36 -20.83
N GLY A 260 -14.12 2.56 -19.96
CA GLY A 260 -14.91 1.51 -19.33
C GLY A 260 -14.90 1.62 -17.82
N VAL A 261 -15.59 0.70 -17.14
CA VAL A 261 -15.69 0.68 -15.67
C VAL A 261 -15.08 -0.60 -15.12
N ILE A 262 -14.19 -0.44 -14.16
CA ILE A 262 -13.55 -1.51 -13.39
C ILE A 262 -14.09 -1.44 -11.97
N PHE A 263 -14.65 -2.54 -11.48
CA PHE A 263 -15.17 -2.65 -10.13
C PHE A 263 -14.22 -3.45 -9.24
N VAL A 264 -14.02 -2.98 -8.00
CA VAL A 264 -13.31 -3.73 -6.97
C VAL A 264 -14.25 -4.01 -5.80
N ALA A 265 -14.56 -5.28 -5.60
CA ALA A 265 -15.49 -5.76 -4.58
C ALA A 265 -14.77 -6.38 -3.39
N GLY A 266 -15.40 -6.32 -2.24
CA GLY A 266 -14.93 -6.97 -1.02
C GLY A 266 -15.41 -6.27 0.25
N ALA A 267 -15.24 -6.95 1.37
CA ALA A 267 -15.56 -6.41 2.70
C ALA A 267 -14.67 -5.20 3.06
N THR A 268 -15.05 -4.47 4.10
CA THR A 268 -14.19 -3.44 4.69
C THR A 268 -12.87 -4.06 5.15
N GLY A 269 -11.76 -3.37 4.88
CA GLY A 269 -10.43 -3.87 5.22
C GLY A 269 -9.88 -4.98 4.30
N SER A 270 -10.54 -5.30 3.18
CA SER A 270 -10.02 -6.28 2.20
C SER A 270 -8.91 -5.74 1.28
N GLY A 271 -8.52 -4.46 1.42
CA GLY A 271 -7.44 -3.85 0.65
C GLY A 271 -7.89 -3.24 -0.70
N LYS A 272 -9.19 -3.01 -0.91
CA LYS A 272 -9.74 -2.43 -2.16
C LYS A 272 -9.06 -1.12 -2.55
N THR A 273 -8.98 -0.17 -1.62
CA THR A 273 -8.35 1.15 -1.83
C THR A 273 -6.89 1.00 -2.24
N THR A 274 -6.14 0.10 -1.58
CA THR A 274 -4.75 -0.18 -1.93
C THR A 274 -4.61 -0.69 -3.38
N THR A 275 -5.51 -1.58 -3.81
CA THR A 275 -5.54 -2.11 -5.18
C THR A 275 -5.88 -1.02 -6.19
N LEU A 276 -6.86 -0.14 -5.88
CA LEU A 276 -7.19 1.01 -6.73
C LEU A 276 -5.99 1.95 -6.88
N TYR A 277 -5.36 2.35 -5.78
CA TYR A 277 -4.20 3.24 -5.82
C TYR A 277 -3.00 2.64 -6.57
N ALA A 278 -2.73 1.34 -6.38
CA ALA A 278 -1.67 0.66 -7.14
C ALA A 278 -1.98 0.60 -8.63
N SER A 279 -3.26 0.41 -8.99
CA SER A 279 -3.72 0.42 -10.38
C SER A 279 -3.61 1.81 -11.01
N LEU A 280 -3.99 2.87 -10.28
CA LEU A 280 -3.80 4.25 -10.73
C LEU A 280 -2.31 4.59 -10.87
N GLY A 281 -1.46 4.13 -9.96
CA GLY A 281 -0.01 4.27 -10.04
C GLY A 281 0.57 3.58 -11.28
N TYR A 282 0.11 2.36 -11.60
CA TYR A 282 0.47 1.65 -12.82
C TYR A 282 0.05 2.44 -14.08
N ILE A 283 -1.20 2.90 -14.14
CA ILE A 283 -1.72 3.70 -15.26
C ILE A 283 -0.90 4.98 -15.45
N LYS A 284 -0.58 5.69 -14.36
CA LYS A 284 0.23 6.91 -14.41
C LYS A 284 1.63 6.63 -14.95
N GLN A 285 2.24 5.52 -14.52
CA GLN A 285 3.57 5.10 -14.97
C GLN A 285 3.60 4.69 -16.45
N THR A 286 2.56 4.00 -16.93
CA THR A 286 2.51 3.46 -18.30
C THR A 286 2.04 4.48 -19.32
N ARG A 287 1.07 5.34 -18.98
CA ARG A 287 0.49 6.35 -19.87
C ARG A 287 1.22 7.71 -19.82
N GLY A 288 2.12 7.89 -18.84
CA GLY A 288 2.94 9.10 -18.69
C GLY A 288 2.30 10.23 -17.89
N ASP A 289 3.10 11.26 -17.64
CA ASP A 289 2.77 12.35 -16.71
C ASP A 289 1.60 13.23 -17.17
N MET A 290 1.29 13.27 -18.45
CA MET A 290 0.15 14.04 -18.98
C MET A 290 -1.21 13.36 -18.75
N THR A 291 -1.23 12.11 -18.29
CA THR A 291 -2.48 11.43 -17.95
C THR A 291 -3.13 12.09 -16.72
N ARG A 292 -4.32 12.65 -16.91
CA ARG A 292 -5.09 13.32 -15.85
C ARG A 292 -5.89 12.28 -15.09
N ILE A 293 -5.50 12.05 -13.84
CA ILE A 293 -6.20 11.15 -12.90
C ILE A 293 -6.91 12.00 -11.87
N ALA A 294 -8.21 11.82 -11.72
CA ALA A 294 -9.02 12.47 -10.70
C ALA A 294 -9.66 11.44 -9.78
N THR A 295 -9.67 11.71 -8.46
CA THR A 295 -10.30 10.85 -7.48
C THR A 295 -11.36 11.58 -6.68
N ILE A 296 -12.38 10.85 -6.23
CA ILE A 296 -13.44 11.31 -5.33
C ILE A 296 -13.54 10.30 -4.19
N GLU A 297 -13.31 10.74 -2.97
CA GLU A 297 -13.08 9.85 -1.82
C GLU A 297 -13.81 10.32 -0.56
N ASP A 298 -14.13 9.38 0.35
CA ASP A 298 -14.80 9.66 1.63
C ASP A 298 -14.24 8.74 2.74
N PRO A 299 -13.19 9.17 3.42
CA PRO A 299 -12.28 10.28 3.14
C PRO A 299 -11.10 9.89 2.23
N ILE A 300 -10.26 10.86 1.85
CA ILE A 300 -8.95 10.58 1.23
C ILE A 300 -8.10 9.82 2.25
N GLU A 301 -7.64 8.61 1.87
CA GLU A 301 -6.82 7.76 2.75
C GLU A 301 -5.32 8.11 2.68
N PHE A 302 -4.84 8.52 1.51
CA PHE A 302 -3.45 8.90 1.27
C PHE A 302 -3.40 10.13 0.38
N ASP A 303 -2.60 11.12 0.74
CA ASP A 303 -2.30 12.26 -0.11
C ASP A 303 -1.29 11.83 -1.20
N VAL A 304 -1.72 11.88 -2.45
CA VAL A 304 -0.92 11.49 -3.60
C VAL A 304 -0.82 12.65 -4.58
N SER A 305 0.29 13.34 -4.57
CA SER A 305 0.54 14.52 -5.43
C SER A 305 0.41 14.27 -6.95
N LEU A 306 0.35 13.00 -7.37
CA LEU A 306 0.19 12.61 -8.78
C LEU A 306 -1.26 12.66 -9.28
N PHE A 307 -2.24 12.80 -8.38
CA PHE A 307 -3.68 12.77 -8.67
C PHE A 307 -4.37 14.05 -8.25
N SER A 308 -5.46 14.40 -8.92
CA SER A 308 -6.37 15.44 -8.45
C SER A 308 -7.39 14.80 -7.51
N GLN A 309 -7.12 14.86 -6.20
CA GLN A 309 -7.94 14.21 -5.19
C GLN A 309 -9.00 15.16 -4.63
N THR A 310 -10.25 14.71 -4.55
CA THR A 310 -11.37 15.47 -4.03
C THR A 310 -12.04 14.68 -2.92
N GLN A 311 -12.20 15.28 -1.75
CA GLN A 311 -12.91 14.67 -0.63
C GLN A 311 -14.36 15.08 -0.58
N VAL A 312 -15.26 14.10 -0.41
CA VAL A 312 -16.69 14.29 -0.16
C VAL A 312 -16.91 15.04 1.14
N ASN A 313 -17.92 15.91 1.16
CA ASN A 313 -18.37 16.61 2.36
C ASN A 313 -19.91 16.61 2.41
N ASN A 314 -20.46 15.57 3.01
CA ASN A 314 -21.91 15.38 3.09
C ASN A 314 -22.61 16.46 3.91
N GLU A 315 -21.95 17.07 4.91
CA GLU A 315 -22.50 18.15 5.72
C GLU A 315 -22.75 19.41 4.89
N GLN A 316 -21.89 19.64 3.88
CA GLN A 316 -22.05 20.76 2.94
C GLN A 316 -22.78 20.36 1.66
N GLY A 317 -23.36 19.15 1.60
CA GLY A 317 -24.08 18.65 0.44
C GLY A 317 -23.19 18.20 -0.72
N PHE A 318 -21.86 18.16 -0.55
CA PHE A 318 -20.95 17.71 -1.59
C PHE A 318 -20.82 16.19 -1.56
N THR A 319 -21.63 15.50 -2.38
CA THR A 319 -21.76 14.05 -2.46
C THR A 319 -20.85 13.43 -3.53
N PHE A 320 -20.71 12.09 -3.54
CA PHE A 320 -20.03 11.36 -4.62
C PHE A 320 -20.60 11.68 -6.01
N ALA A 321 -21.93 11.68 -6.15
CA ALA A 321 -22.60 11.98 -7.41
C ALA A 321 -22.30 13.40 -7.91
N GLN A 322 -22.33 14.38 -7.00
CA GLN A 322 -22.03 15.77 -7.33
C GLN A 322 -20.55 15.95 -7.69
N GLY A 323 -19.65 15.35 -6.92
CA GLY A 323 -18.22 15.33 -7.19
C GLY A 323 -17.90 14.72 -8.55
N LEU A 324 -18.50 13.57 -8.88
CA LEU A 324 -18.29 12.90 -10.16
C LEU A 324 -18.77 13.74 -11.36
N ARG A 325 -19.95 14.35 -11.27
CA ARG A 325 -20.42 15.30 -12.30
C ARG A 325 -19.46 16.49 -12.49
N SER A 326 -18.84 16.95 -11.42
CA SER A 326 -17.89 18.07 -11.49
C SER A 326 -16.55 17.63 -12.09
N VAL A 327 -16.04 16.46 -11.70
CA VAL A 327 -14.81 15.87 -12.23
C VAL A 327 -14.90 15.62 -13.75
N LEU A 328 -16.07 15.14 -14.25
CA LEU A 328 -16.30 14.92 -15.68
C LEU A 328 -16.13 16.20 -16.54
N ARG A 329 -16.26 17.40 -15.94
CA ARG A 329 -16.03 18.68 -16.63
C ARG A 329 -14.57 19.18 -16.52
N GLN A 330 -13.68 18.40 -15.89
CA GLN A 330 -12.27 18.73 -15.72
C GLN A 330 -11.35 18.00 -16.72
N ASP A 331 -11.94 17.39 -17.76
CA ASP A 331 -11.21 16.63 -18.79
C ASP A 331 -10.27 15.56 -18.23
N PRO A 332 -10.75 14.65 -17.35
CA PRO A 332 -9.92 13.57 -16.83
C PRO A 332 -9.79 12.44 -17.85
N ASN A 333 -8.68 11.72 -17.85
CA ASN A 333 -8.54 10.47 -18.60
C ASN A 333 -8.98 9.27 -17.75
N VAL A 334 -8.71 9.32 -16.45
CA VAL A 334 -9.01 8.25 -15.50
C VAL A 334 -9.69 8.85 -14.28
N ILE A 335 -10.76 8.22 -13.83
CA ILE A 335 -11.54 8.65 -12.67
C ILE A 335 -11.55 7.50 -11.65
N MET A 336 -11.29 7.79 -10.39
CA MET A 336 -11.56 6.87 -9.29
C MET A 336 -12.68 7.44 -8.42
N VAL A 337 -13.71 6.64 -8.21
CA VAL A 337 -14.75 6.90 -7.21
C VAL A 337 -14.53 5.93 -6.05
N GLY A 338 -14.31 6.45 -4.85
CA GLY A 338 -13.98 5.64 -3.68
C GLY A 338 -14.94 4.49 -3.49
N GLU A 339 -16.24 4.78 -3.57
CA GLU A 339 -17.27 3.73 -3.54
C GLU A 339 -18.60 4.19 -4.17
N ILE A 340 -19.40 3.22 -4.61
CA ILE A 340 -20.78 3.43 -5.03
C ILE A 340 -21.72 2.98 -3.93
N ARG A 341 -22.44 3.93 -3.34
CA ARG A 341 -23.44 3.70 -2.27
C ARG A 341 -24.89 3.86 -2.73
N ASP A 342 -25.12 4.62 -3.79
CA ASP A 342 -26.45 5.04 -4.24
C ASP A 342 -26.62 4.94 -5.76
N ALA A 343 -27.87 4.97 -6.19
CA ALA A 343 -28.27 4.81 -7.58
C ALA A 343 -27.77 5.96 -8.48
N GLU A 344 -27.68 7.18 -7.96
CA GLU A 344 -27.27 8.36 -8.73
C GLU A 344 -25.78 8.28 -9.06
N THR A 345 -24.95 7.96 -8.07
CA THR A 345 -23.51 7.72 -8.23
C THR A 345 -23.27 6.57 -9.20
N ALA A 346 -24.03 5.46 -9.06
CA ALA A 346 -23.92 4.29 -9.94
C ALA A 346 -24.18 4.65 -11.41
N ARG A 347 -25.30 5.30 -11.70
CA ARG A 347 -25.66 5.70 -13.08
C ARG A 347 -24.64 6.67 -13.68
N THR A 348 -24.19 7.67 -12.90
CA THR A 348 -23.21 8.64 -13.36
C THR A 348 -21.85 7.96 -13.66
N ALA A 349 -21.43 6.99 -12.84
CA ALA A 349 -20.20 6.22 -13.04
C ALA A 349 -20.27 5.37 -14.34
N ILE A 350 -21.40 4.71 -14.59
CA ILE A 350 -21.63 3.95 -15.82
C ILE A 350 -21.61 4.85 -17.05
N GLN A 351 -22.27 6.01 -16.99
CA GLN A 351 -22.24 6.99 -18.08
C GLN A 351 -20.83 7.52 -18.35
N ALA A 352 -20.03 7.76 -17.31
CA ALA A 352 -18.63 8.16 -17.46
C ALA A 352 -17.82 7.10 -18.22
N GLY A 353 -17.97 5.82 -17.87
CA GLY A 353 -17.33 4.72 -18.57
C GLY A 353 -17.74 4.57 -20.04
N LEU A 354 -18.95 4.99 -20.40
CA LEU A 354 -19.44 4.97 -21.79
C LEU A 354 -19.01 6.21 -22.58
N SER A 355 -18.65 7.29 -21.90
CA SER A 355 -18.32 8.59 -22.52
C SER A 355 -16.80 8.83 -22.70
N GLY A 356 -16.00 7.77 -22.74
CA GLY A 356 -14.58 7.87 -23.07
C GLY A 356 -13.63 7.90 -21.87
N HIS A 357 -14.12 7.65 -20.65
CA HIS A 357 -13.29 7.65 -19.45
C HIS A 357 -13.03 6.23 -18.93
N LEU A 358 -11.84 5.96 -18.43
CA LEU A 358 -11.60 4.78 -17.61
C LEU A 358 -11.98 5.11 -16.17
N LEU A 359 -13.02 4.46 -15.66
CA LEU A 359 -13.49 4.67 -14.29
C LEU A 359 -13.20 3.44 -13.43
N MET A 360 -12.69 3.66 -12.24
CA MET A 360 -12.44 2.63 -11.23
C MET A 360 -13.21 2.96 -9.96
N THR A 361 -13.85 1.95 -9.36
CA THR A 361 -14.65 2.18 -8.14
C THR A 361 -14.73 0.95 -7.28
N THR A 362 -15.13 1.12 -6.00
CA THR A 362 -15.47 -0.02 -5.16
C THR A 362 -16.97 -0.22 -5.03
N VAL A 363 -17.35 -1.48 -4.89
CA VAL A 363 -18.74 -1.90 -4.62
C VAL A 363 -18.74 -2.94 -3.50
N HIS A 364 -19.66 -2.80 -2.57
CA HIS A 364 -19.88 -3.82 -1.54
C HIS A 364 -20.62 -5.01 -2.14
N ALA A 365 -19.87 -6.02 -2.57
CA ALA A 365 -20.38 -7.30 -3.06
C ALA A 365 -19.48 -8.46 -2.56
N ASN A 366 -20.04 -9.66 -2.50
CA ASN A 366 -19.35 -10.84 -1.97
C ASN A 366 -18.45 -11.56 -2.99
N SER A 367 -18.74 -11.40 -4.29
CA SER A 367 -17.99 -11.99 -5.40
C SER A 367 -17.89 -10.99 -6.56
N ALA A 368 -17.02 -11.28 -7.52
CA ALA A 368 -16.89 -10.46 -8.73
C ALA A 368 -18.17 -10.45 -9.57
N ALA A 369 -18.84 -11.60 -9.71
CA ALA A 369 -20.13 -11.68 -10.40
C ALA A 369 -21.26 -10.95 -9.65
N GLY A 370 -21.23 -10.95 -8.32
CA GLY A 370 -22.25 -10.30 -7.50
C GLY A 370 -22.31 -8.78 -7.62
N VAL A 371 -21.24 -8.15 -8.13
CA VAL A 371 -21.20 -6.71 -8.39
C VAL A 371 -22.31 -6.27 -9.36
N PHE A 372 -22.53 -7.04 -10.42
CA PHE A 372 -23.50 -6.68 -11.45
C PHE A 372 -24.93 -6.71 -10.93
N ASN A 373 -25.31 -7.78 -10.21
CA ASN A 373 -26.63 -7.87 -9.59
C ASN A 373 -26.85 -6.74 -8.57
N ARG A 374 -25.82 -6.42 -7.77
CA ARG A 374 -25.89 -5.32 -6.81
C ARG A 374 -26.15 -3.97 -7.48
N LEU A 375 -25.51 -3.68 -8.61
CA LEU A 375 -25.75 -2.45 -9.37
C LEU A 375 -27.12 -2.43 -10.06
N ILE A 376 -27.60 -3.58 -10.55
CA ILE A 376 -28.96 -3.71 -11.09
C ILE A 376 -30.01 -3.45 -10.00
N GLU A 377 -29.83 -3.99 -8.78
CA GLU A 377 -30.67 -3.72 -7.61
C GLU A 377 -30.67 -2.24 -7.22
N MET A 378 -29.55 -1.52 -7.41
CA MET A 378 -29.47 -0.08 -7.24
C MET A 378 -30.16 0.71 -8.36
N GLY A 379 -30.74 0.04 -9.38
CA GLY A 379 -31.48 0.67 -10.46
C GLY A 379 -30.63 1.12 -11.64
N VAL A 380 -29.47 0.49 -11.86
CA VAL A 380 -28.69 0.65 -13.10
C VAL A 380 -29.30 -0.25 -14.17
N GLU A 381 -29.52 0.29 -15.35
CA GLU A 381 -30.06 -0.45 -16.49
C GLU A 381 -29.04 -1.52 -16.96
N PRO A 382 -29.44 -2.79 -17.08
CA PRO A 382 -28.54 -3.88 -17.41
C PRO A 382 -27.73 -3.68 -18.68
N PHE A 383 -28.33 -3.14 -19.75
CA PHE A 383 -27.66 -2.93 -21.03
C PHE A 383 -26.55 -1.85 -20.96
N LEU A 384 -26.74 -0.80 -20.14
CA LEU A 384 -25.72 0.21 -19.89
C LEU A 384 -24.57 -0.39 -19.06
N LEU A 385 -24.93 -1.14 -18.02
CA LEU A 385 -23.96 -1.84 -17.17
C LEU A 385 -23.12 -2.84 -17.97
N ALA A 386 -23.74 -3.66 -18.80
CA ALA A 386 -23.07 -4.62 -19.67
C ALA A 386 -22.14 -3.97 -20.69
N SER A 387 -22.53 -2.79 -21.20
CA SER A 387 -21.76 -2.06 -22.21
C SER A 387 -20.56 -1.32 -21.60
N ALA A 388 -20.72 -0.75 -20.42
CA ALA A 388 -19.67 0.02 -19.75
C ALA A 388 -18.66 -0.85 -19.02
N SER A 389 -19.09 -2.00 -18.48
CA SER A 389 -18.25 -2.83 -17.61
C SER A 389 -17.18 -3.56 -18.40
N VAL A 390 -15.94 -3.52 -17.92
CA VAL A 390 -14.80 -4.23 -18.53
C VAL A 390 -14.25 -5.31 -17.62
N ALA A 391 -14.23 -5.11 -16.32
CA ALA A 391 -13.83 -6.12 -15.34
C ALA A 391 -14.46 -5.86 -13.97
N SER A 392 -14.57 -6.94 -13.21
CA SER A 392 -14.90 -6.92 -11.78
C SER A 392 -13.90 -7.78 -11.01
N ILE A 393 -13.39 -7.26 -9.89
CA ILE A 393 -12.41 -7.93 -9.05
C ILE A 393 -13.03 -8.11 -7.67
N SER A 394 -13.05 -9.34 -7.16
CA SER A 394 -13.33 -9.59 -5.75
C SER A 394 -12.05 -9.89 -5.01
N GLN A 395 -11.91 -9.29 -3.82
CA GLN A 395 -10.67 -9.34 -3.05
C GLN A 395 -10.93 -9.65 -1.59
N ARG A 396 -10.08 -10.50 -0.99
CA ARG A 396 -10.04 -10.79 0.44
C ARG A 396 -8.60 -10.76 0.94
N LEU A 397 -8.40 -10.42 2.21
CA LEU A 397 -7.12 -10.55 2.89
C LEU A 397 -7.17 -11.71 3.87
N VAL A 398 -6.19 -12.61 3.79
CA VAL A 398 -5.93 -13.70 4.73
C VAL A 398 -4.63 -13.43 5.48
N ARG A 399 -4.51 -13.92 6.72
CA ARG A 399 -3.25 -13.88 7.45
C ARG A 399 -2.23 -14.78 6.77
N ALA A 400 -1.01 -14.29 6.60
CA ALA A 400 0.10 -15.08 6.08
C ALA A 400 0.73 -15.89 7.20
N LEU A 401 1.05 -17.16 6.95
CA LEU A 401 1.83 -17.99 7.87
C LEU A 401 3.23 -17.39 8.08
N CYS A 402 3.70 -17.44 9.30
CA CYS A 402 5.06 -17.02 9.61
C CYS A 402 6.08 -17.95 8.91
N PRO A 403 6.93 -17.46 8.02
CA PRO A 403 7.87 -18.30 7.28
C PRO A 403 8.93 -18.97 8.17
N HIS A 404 9.12 -18.45 9.40
CA HIS A 404 10.13 -18.96 10.33
C HIS A 404 9.65 -20.12 11.19
N CYS A 405 8.32 -20.27 11.37
CA CYS A 405 7.78 -21.27 12.27
C CYS A 405 6.61 -22.08 11.71
N ARG A 406 6.26 -21.90 10.42
CA ARG A 406 5.26 -22.77 9.79
C ARG A 406 5.72 -24.21 9.82
N VAL A 407 4.80 -25.11 10.12
CA VAL A 407 5.05 -26.56 10.19
C VAL A 407 4.13 -27.30 9.23
N PRO A 408 4.51 -28.47 8.71
CA PRO A 408 3.58 -29.33 8.00
C PRO A 408 2.39 -29.66 8.91
N ALA A 409 1.18 -29.59 8.36
CA ALA A 409 -0.05 -29.83 9.10
C ALA A 409 -1.02 -30.66 8.26
N GLN A 410 -1.96 -31.33 8.92
CA GLN A 410 -3.07 -32.02 8.26
C GLN A 410 -4.33 -31.16 8.44
N PRO A 411 -5.07 -30.85 7.36
CA PRO A 411 -6.37 -30.19 7.45
C PRO A 411 -7.37 -31.04 8.22
N GLU A 412 -8.35 -30.38 8.81
CA GLU A 412 -9.47 -31.05 9.46
C GLU A 412 -10.36 -31.75 8.41
N LYS A 413 -11.05 -32.83 8.80
CA LYS A 413 -11.89 -33.60 7.86
C LYS A 413 -13.00 -32.73 7.25
N GLU A 414 -13.55 -31.82 8.04
CA GLU A 414 -14.57 -30.86 7.62
C GLU A 414 -14.04 -29.88 6.57
N GLU A 415 -12.78 -29.47 6.67
CA GLU A 415 -12.13 -28.59 5.71
C GLU A 415 -11.93 -29.30 4.36
N LEU A 416 -11.50 -30.56 4.40
CA LEU A 416 -11.35 -31.40 3.18
C LEU A 416 -12.70 -31.69 2.53
N ALA A 417 -13.73 -32.02 3.31
CA ALA A 417 -15.09 -32.24 2.80
C ALA A 417 -15.67 -31.00 2.10
N ARG A 418 -15.35 -29.80 2.59
CA ARG A 418 -15.74 -28.53 1.94
C ARG A 418 -15.03 -28.31 0.59
N LEU A 419 -13.77 -28.69 0.45
CA LEU A 419 -13.06 -28.65 -0.83
C LEU A 419 -13.67 -29.63 -1.82
N GLU A 420 -13.94 -30.86 -1.38
CA GLU A 420 -14.56 -31.93 -2.19
C GLU A 420 -15.93 -31.50 -2.71
N ALA A 421 -16.76 -30.90 -1.85
CA ALA A 421 -18.10 -30.42 -2.21
C ALA A 421 -18.11 -29.40 -3.35
N VAL A 422 -17.02 -28.66 -3.55
CA VAL A 422 -16.86 -27.67 -4.63
C VAL A 422 -15.92 -28.17 -5.75
N GLY A 423 -15.55 -29.46 -5.74
CA GLY A 423 -14.72 -30.08 -6.78
C GLY A 423 -13.26 -29.62 -6.79
N LEU A 424 -12.75 -29.11 -5.66
CA LEU A 424 -11.35 -28.70 -5.55
C LEU A 424 -10.48 -29.85 -4.98
N PRO A 425 -9.17 -29.89 -5.34
CA PRO A 425 -8.26 -30.91 -4.83
C PRO A 425 -8.17 -30.93 -3.31
N THR A 426 -8.27 -32.11 -2.71
CA THR A 426 -8.14 -32.36 -1.26
C THR A 426 -6.73 -32.83 -0.86
N ALA A 427 -5.85 -33.09 -1.85
CA ALA A 427 -4.46 -33.48 -1.65
C ALA A 427 -3.54 -32.30 -1.94
N GLY A 428 -2.49 -32.13 -1.13
CA GLY A 428 -1.48 -31.09 -1.32
C GLY A 428 -0.59 -30.95 -0.08
N PRO A 429 0.48 -30.15 -0.18
CA PRO A 429 1.26 -29.77 0.97
C PRO A 429 0.48 -28.73 1.78
N PHE A 430 0.08 -29.11 2.98
CA PHE A 430 -0.58 -28.21 3.92
C PHE A 430 0.35 -27.81 5.05
N TYR A 431 0.22 -26.58 5.51
CA TYR A 431 1.03 -26.01 6.58
C TYR A 431 0.14 -25.36 7.63
N GLY A 432 0.61 -25.41 8.89
CA GLY A 432 -0.06 -24.79 10.04
C GLY A 432 0.85 -23.81 10.80
N PRO A 433 0.28 -23.02 11.71
CA PRO A 433 1.02 -22.09 12.53
C PRO A 433 1.78 -22.84 13.64
N GLY A 434 3.12 -22.66 13.72
CA GLY A 434 3.95 -23.25 14.78
C GLY A 434 4.08 -22.35 16.01
N GLY A 435 4.16 -21.05 15.81
CA GLY A 435 4.46 -20.06 16.85
C GLY A 435 5.97 -19.86 17.08
N CYS A 436 6.41 -18.61 17.13
CA CYS A 436 7.78 -18.25 17.51
C CYS A 436 7.81 -16.78 17.99
N PRO A 437 8.91 -16.32 18.61
CA PRO A 437 9.04 -14.93 19.05
C PRO A 437 8.81 -13.89 17.95
N ARG A 438 9.19 -14.22 16.70
CA ARG A 438 9.05 -13.31 15.54
C ARG A 438 7.59 -13.00 15.18
N CYS A 439 6.69 -13.95 15.36
CA CYS A 439 5.26 -13.78 15.09
C CYS A 439 4.43 -13.65 16.37
N ALA A 440 5.01 -13.29 17.49
CA ALA A 440 4.34 -13.21 18.79
C ALA A 440 3.65 -14.51 19.21
N ASN A 441 4.23 -15.65 18.86
CA ASN A 441 3.67 -16.98 19.06
C ASN A 441 2.29 -17.21 18.38
N SER A 442 1.84 -16.29 17.51
CA SER A 442 0.59 -16.43 16.76
C SER A 442 0.70 -17.44 15.60
N GLY A 443 1.92 -17.71 15.12
CA GLY A 443 2.17 -18.49 13.91
C GLY A 443 1.86 -17.77 12.60
N TYR A 444 1.35 -16.51 12.66
CA TYR A 444 1.03 -15.69 11.49
C TYR A 444 1.84 -14.41 11.50
N LEU A 445 2.22 -13.94 10.29
CA LEU A 445 2.98 -12.72 10.10
C LEU A 445 2.55 -12.02 8.81
N GLY A 446 1.97 -10.82 8.94
CA GLY A 446 1.44 -10.07 7.81
C GLY A 446 0.16 -10.66 7.22
N ARG A 447 -0.20 -10.19 6.03
CA ARG A 447 -1.42 -10.59 5.29
C ARG A 447 -1.09 -10.73 3.81
N THR A 448 -1.80 -11.62 3.11
CA THR A 448 -1.75 -11.76 1.66
C THR A 448 -3.14 -11.63 1.07
N ALA A 449 -3.22 -11.15 -0.17
CA ALA A 449 -4.50 -10.99 -0.84
C ALA A 449 -4.86 -12.24 -1.66
N LEU A 450 -6.15 -12.55 -1.67
CA LEU A 450 -6.80 -13.45 -2.59
C LEU A 450 -7.59 -12.63 -3.60
N TYR A 451 -7.46 -12.96 -4.87
CA TYR A 451 -8.10 -12.27 -5.97
C TYR A 451 -8.96 -13.21 -6.80
N GLU A 452 -10.15 -12.76 -7.15
CA GLU A 452 -11.03 -13.30 -8.17
C GLU A 452 -11.25 -12.21 -9.20
N VAL A 453 -10.78 -12.39 -10.43
CA VAL A 453 -10.84 -11.38 -11.50
C VAL A 453 -11.75 -11.89 -12.61
N LEU A 454 -12.89 -11.25 -12.76
CA LEU A 454 -13.87 -11.52 -13.80
C LEU A 454 -13.72 -10.47 -14.91
N THR A 455 -13.35 -10.90 -16.10
CA THR A 455 -13.36 -10.06 -17.32
C THR A 455 -14.73 -10.15 -17.98
N VAL A 456 -15.28 -9.02 -18.41
CA VAL A 456 -16.60 -8.97 -19.02
C VAL A 456 -16.53 -9.37 -20.49
N THR A 457 -16.70 -10.68 -20.74
CA THR A 457 -16.80 -11.31 -22.05
C THR A 457 -18.19 -11.11 -22.66
N PRO A 458 -18.43 -11.49 -23.93
CA PRO A 458 -19.77 -11.51 -24.51
C PRO A 458 -20.76 -12.35 -23.70
N ALA A 459 -20.37 -13.55 -23.23
CA ALA A 459 -21.23 -14.39 -22.40
C ALA A 459 -21.60 -13.75 -21.06
N ILE A 460 -20.65 -13.05 -20.43
CA ILE A 460 -20.92 -12.31 -19.20
C ILE A 460 -21.84 -11.11 -19.47
N ARG A 461 -21.69 -10.42 -20.62
CA ARG A 461 -22.63 -9.34 -21.02
C ARG A 461 -24.05 -9.86 -21.18
N ASP A 462 -24.21 -11.05 -21.77
CA ASP A 462 -25.53 -11.68 -21.92
C ASP A 462 -26.12 -12.03 -20.56
N CYS A 463 -25.30 -12.49 -19.61
CA CYS A 463 -25.73 -12.73 -18.23
C CYS A 463 -26.21 -11.43 -17.54
N ILE A 464 -25.47 -10.33 -17.70
CA ILE A 464 -25.86 -9.03 -17.13
C ILE A 464 -27.18 -8.55 -17.75
N ASN A 465 -27.30 -8.59 -19.08
CA ASN A 465 -28.51 -8.20 -19.80
C ASN A 465 -29.71 -9.06 -19.42
N GLY A 466 -29.53 -10.36 -19.29
CA GLY A 466 -30.55 -11.32 -18.88
C GLY A 466 -30.86 -11.32 -17.39
N LYS A 467 -30.17 -10.50 -16.58
CA LYS A 467 -30.27 -10.49 -15.09
C LYS A 467 -30.10 -11.90 -14.50
N VAL A 468 -29.14 -12.64 -15.03
CA VAL A 468 -28.87 -14.02 -14.62
C VAL A 468 -28.41 -14.04 -13.15
N PRO A 469 -28.84 -15.02 -12.34
CA PRO A 469 -28.40 -15.14 -10.95
C PRO A 469 -26.87 -15.15 -10.80
N THR A 470 -26.37 -14.56 -9.71
CA THR A 470 -24.93 -14.45 -9.42
C THR A 470 -24.20 -15.79 -9.52
N SER A 471 -24.78 -16.88 -9.01
CA SER A 471 -24.18 -18.23 -9.06
C SER A 471 -23.95 -18.70 -10.50
N GLN A 472 -24.93 -18.55 -11.36
CA GLN A 472 -24.83 -18.97 -12.77
C GLN A 472 -23.83 -18.10 -13.54
N THR A 473 -23.83 -16.77 -13.29
CA THR A 473 -22.84 -15.86 -13.87
C THR A 473 -21.42 -16.22 -13.40
N HIS A 474 -21.25 -16.59 -12.13
CA HIS A 474 -19.98 -17.07 -11.58
C HIS A 474 -19.53 -18.37 -12.26
N ASP A 475 -20.42 -19.33 -12.41
CA ASP A 475 -20.11 -20.63 -13.06
C ASP A 475 -19.69 -20.44 -14.53
N ILE A 476 -20.33 -19.51 -15.24
CA ILE A 476 -19.94 -19.14 -16.60
C ILE A 476 -18.54 -18.53 -16.61
N ALA A 477 -18.27 -17.58 -15.71
CA ALA A 477 -16.96 -16.95 -15.59
C ALA A 477 -15.85 -17.97 -15.26
N VAL A 478 -16.12 -18.94 -14.37
CA VAL A 478 -15.15 -20.02 -14.05
C VAL A 478 -14.90 -20.91 -15.28
N ARG A 479 -15.92 -21.25 -16.05
CA ARG A 479 -15.74 -22.00 -17.29
C ARG A 479 -14.93 -21.26 -18.36
N GLU A 480 -14.97 -19.92 -18.34
CA GLU A 480 -14.16 -19.06 -19.19
C GLU A 480 -12.75 -18.77 -18.61
N GLY A 481 -12.39 -19.41 -17.51
CA GLY A 481 -11.04 -19.35 -16.93
C GLY A 481 -10.88 -18.42 -15.73
N MET A 482 -11.95 -17.88 -15.17
CA MET A 482 -11.87 -17.15 -13.91
C MET A 482 -11.47 -18.10 -12.77
N VAL A 483 -10.47 -17.71 -11.98
CA VAL A 483 -10.09 -18.42 -10.76
C VAL A 483 -10.93 -17.90 -9.61
N SER A 484 -11.72 -18.77 -8.97
CA SER A 484 -12.55 -18.39 -7.83
C SER A 484 -11.69 -18.02 -6.60
N LEU A 485 -12.23 -17.22 -5.67
CA LEU A 485 -11.53 -16.86 -4.43
C LEU A 485 -11.07 -18.09 -3.64
N LEU A 486 -11.88 -19.15 -3.62
CA LEU A 486 -11.52 -20.38 -2.91
C LEU A 486 -10.38 -21.13 -3.60
N ALA A 487 -10.39 -21.22 -4.92
CA ALA A 487 -9.30 -21.82 -5.69
C ALA A 487 -7.99 -21.00 -5.56
N ALA A 488 -8.08 -19.68 -5.61
CA ALA A 488 -6.96 -18.79 -5.34
C ALA A 488 -6.42 -18.97 -3.91
N GLY A 489 -7.32 -19.15 -2.93
CA GLY A 489 -6.98 -19.48 -1.56
C GLY A 489 -6.24 -20.81 -1.44
N LEU A 490 -6.72 -21.85 -2.08
CA LEU A 490 -6.08 -23.18 -2.07
C LEU A 490 -4.68 -23.15 -2.70
N ALA A 491 -4.49 -22.38 -3.76
CA ALA A 491 -3.17 -22.17 -4.35
C ALA A 491 -2.19 -21.53 -3.33
N ARG A 492 -2.65 -20.56 -2.52
CA ARG A 492 -1.86 -19.95 -1.43
C ARG A 492 -1.59 -20.92 -0.28
N VAL A 493 -2.55 -21.78 0.04
CA VAL A 493 -2.38 -22.84 1.05
C VAL A 493 -1.31 -23.83 0.61
N ASN A 494 -1.36 -24.31 -0.62
CA ASN A 494 -0.37 -25.25 -1.19
C ASN A 494 1.02 -24.63 -1.30
N ALA A 495 1.11 -23.32 -1.50
CA ALA A 495 2.37 -22.58 -1.44
C ALA A 495 2.88 -22.38 0.00
N GLY A 496 2.13 -22.80 1.03
CA GLY A 496 2.48 -22.60 2.44
C GLY A 496 2.42 -21.14 2.88
N THR A 497 1.68 -20.31 2.17
CA THR A 497 1.54 -18.88 2.48
C THR A 497 0.47 -18.61 3.53
N THR A 498 -0.59 -19.43 3.58
CA THR A 498 -1.70 -19.32 4.54
C THR A 498 -2.23 -20.70 4.91
N THR A 499 -3.24 -20.77 5.79
CA THR A 499 -3.90 -22.03 6.15
C THR A 499 -5.27 -22.12 5.49
N LEU A 500 -5.76 -23.37 5.33
CA LEU A 500 -7.10 -23.62 4.82
C LEU A 500 -8.18 -22.99 5.72
N ARG A 501 -7.98 -23.05 7.02
CA ARG A 501 -8.84 -22.39 8.01
C ARG A 501 -8.96 -20.88 7.80
N GLU A 502 -7.86 -20.18 7.49
CA GLU A 502 -7.89 -18.74 7.18
C GLU A 502 -8.66 -18.46 5.89
N VAL A 503 -8.48 -19.29 4.86
CA VAL A 503 -9.23 -19.16 3.60
C VAL A 503 -10.73 -19.28 3.87
N PHE A 504 -11.16 -20.33 4.57
CA PHE A 504 -12.59 -20.52 4.91
C PHE A 504 -13.16 -19.45 5.82
N ARG A 505 -12.33 -18.86 6.68
CA ARG A 505 -12.78 -17.75 7.55
C ARG A 505 -13.22 -16.51 6.76
N VAL A 506 -12.65 -16.28 5.55
CA VAL A 506 -12.87 -15.05 4.78
C VAL A 506 -13.61 -15.26 3.46
N VAL A 507 -13.59 -16.48 2.92
CA VAL A 507 -14.22 -16.81 1.63
C VAL A 507 -15.52 -17.60 1.83
N GLY A 508 -15.58 -18.38 2.85
CA GLY A 508 -16.66 -19.32 3.09
C GLY A 508 -17.64 -18.98 4.07
#